data_d6dbc70154f44338c44af4e1b2cdfc3e
#
_entry.id   d6dbc70154f44338c44af4e1b2cdfc3e
#
_cell.length_a   1.000
_cell.length_b   1.000
_cell.length_c   1.000
_cell.angle_alpha   90.00
_cell.angle_beta   90.00
_cell.angle_gamma   90.00
#
_symmetry.space_group_name_H-M   'P 1'
#
loop_
_entity.id
_entity.type
_entity.pdbx_description
1 polymer ?
#
loop_
_entity_poly.entity_id
_entity_poly.type
_entity_poly.pdbx_seq_one_letter_code
_entity_poly.pdbx_strand_id
1 'polypeptide(L)'
;TFFDYYGDAFDQPTADMGVWISGFFGSGKSHFLKMLSYLLENKEVKGVRSVESFRKKFEDDPATFMLIDRATKGQTETILFNIDIEGFSNKDKTAVLRVFAKMFYNHLGFYGENLKVAMMERYIDQQGKTEEFCRVVEEKKGTSWLEMRRAFAFNGKFIIPTLMEVLDMSEDDARGWFNDKTATEIS
;
A
#
# COMPACT_ATOMS: atom_id res chain seq x y z
N THR A 1 2.66 -25.49 7.01
CA THR A 1 3.66 -24.71 6.25
C THR A 1 3.13 -23.31 5.95
N PHE A 2 4.00 -22.38 5.50
CA PHE A 2 3.58 -21.02 5.11
C PHE A 2 2.45 -21.05 4.07
N PHE A 3 2.60 -21.83 3.01
CA PHE A 3 1.60 -21.89 1.93
C PHE A 3 0.27 -22.51 2.35
N ASP A 4 0.27 -23.34 3.38
CA ASP A 4 -0.93 -23.94 3.96
C ASP A 4 -1.74 -22.85 4.69
N TYR A 5 -1.12 -22.19 5.66
CA TYR A 5 -1.75 -21.07 6.38
C TYR A 5 -2.16 -19.91 5.46
N TYR A 6 -1.32 -19.58 4.48
CA TYR A 6 -1.63 -18.53 3.52
C TYR A 6 -2.82 -18.89 2.62
N GLY A 7 -2.89 -20.15 2.16
CA GLY A 7 -4.02 -20.65 1.39
C GLY A 7 -5.33 -20.68 2.20
N ASP A 8 -5.27 -21.05 3.47
CA ASP A 8 -6.43 -21.06 4.37
C ASP A 8 -6.99 -19.65 4.62
N ALA A 9 -6.12 -18.60 4.61
CA ALA A 9 -6.54 -17.23 4.80
C ALA A 9 -7.47 -16.69 3.69
N PHE A 10 -7.54 -17.34 2.52
CA PHE A 10 -8.53 -17.00 1.49
C PHE A 10 -9.92 -17.56 1.80
N ASP A 11 -9.98 -18.66 2.52
CA ASP A 11 -11.23 -19.36 2.79
C ASP A 11 -11.83 -18.93 4.14
N GLN A 12 -10.99 -18.53 5.09
CA GLN A 12 -11.41 -18.18 6.47
C GLN A 12 -10.58 -17.02 7.05
N PRO A 13 -11.19 -16.12 7.85
CA PRO A 13 -10.44 -15.12 8.59
C PRO A 13 -9.40 -15.79 9.50
N THR A 14 -8.17 -15.31 9.46
CA THR A 14 -7.07 -15.82 10.30
C THR A 14 -6.48 -14.70 11.15
N ALA A 15 -6.02 -15.05 12.37
CA ALA A 15 -5.22 -14.17 13.21
C ALA A 15 -3.71 -14.29 12.91
N ASP A 16 -3.29 -15.27 12.11
CA ASP A 16 -1.90 -15.53 11.74
C ASP A 16 -1.48 -14.60 10.59
N MET A 17 -1.17 -13.33 10.92
CA MET A 17 -0.88 -12.28 9.95
C MET A 17 0.61 -11.97 9.77
N GLY A 18 1.49 -12.67 10.47
CA GLY A 18 2.91 -12.37 10.45
C GLY A 18 3.80 -13.59 10.28
N VAL A 19 4.83 -13.45 9.45
CA VAL A 19 5.89 -14.45 9.30
C VAL A 19 7.24 -13.80 9.54
N TRP A 20 8.03 -14.38 10.45
CA TRP A 20 9.37 -13.93 10.75
C TRP A 20 10.41 -14.82 10.07
N ILE A 21 11.24 -14.22 9.19
CA ILE A 21 12.31 -14.90 8.50
C ILE A 21 13.66 -14.40 9.03
N SER A 22 14.40 -15.24 9.71
CA SER A 22 15.71 -14.93 10.29
C SER A 22 16.83 -15.69 9.60
N GLY A 23 18.07 -15.20 9.74
CA GLY A 23 19.28 -15.85 9.21
C GLY A 23 20.44 -14.88 9.19
N PHE A 24 21.65 -15.40 9.00
CA PHE A 24 22.89 -14.61 8.94
C PHE A 24 22.89 -13.62 7.77
N PHE A 25 23.77 -12.62 7.86
CA PHE A 25 24.04 -11.72 6.75
C PHE A 25 24.48 -12.52 5.52
N GLY A 26 23.96 -12.20 4.35
CA GLY A 26 24.28 -12.93 3.11
C GLY A 26 23.56 -14.28 2.92
N SER A 27 22.73 -14.74 3.85
CA SER A 27 22.01 -16.03 3.75
C SER A 27 20.88 -16.08 2.69
N GLY A 28 20.67 -15.01 1.93
CA GLY A 28 19.69 -14.98 0.85
C GLY A 28 18.24 -14.62 1.26
N LYS A 29 18.02 -14.10 2.49
CA LYS A 29 16.66 -13.73 2.98
C LYS A 29 15.89 -12.82 2.04
N SER A 30 16.52 -11.74 1.59
CA SER A 30 15.88 -10.78 0.67
C SER A 30 15.61 -11.39 -0.70
N HIS A 31 16.48 -12.28 -1.17
CA HIS A 31 16.25 -13.03 -2.39
C HIS A 31 15.06 -13.98 -2.24
N PHE A 32 14.99 -14.68 -1.12
CA PHE A 32 13.85 -15.56 -0.79
C PHE A 32 12.53 -14.77 -0.77
N LEU A 33 12.47 -13.63 -0.08
CA LEU A 33 11.28 -12.77 -0.03
C LEU A 33 10.87 -12.30 -1.43
N LYS A 34 11.83 -11.91 -2.28
CA LYS A 34 11.55 -11.51 -3.66
C LYS A 34 11.02 -12.67 -4.50
N MET A 35 11.57 -13.87 -4.35
CA MET A 35 11.06 -15.05 -5.06
C MET A 35 9.66 -15.43 -4.58
N LEU A 36 9.41 -15.32 -3.26
CA LEU A 36 8.10 -15.56 -2.67
C LEU A 36 7.06 -14.57 -3.19
N SER A 37 7.42 -13.27 -3.29
CA SER A 37 6.50 -12.26 -3.83
C SER A 37 6.10 -12.56 -5.28
N TYR A 38 7.05 -12.92 -6.15
CA TYR A 38 6.75 -13.30 -7.53
C TYR A 38 5.85 -14.53 -7.62
N LEU A 39 6.08 -15.49 -6.74
CA LEU A 39 5.28 -16.70 -6.69
C LEU A 39 3.84 -16.41 -6.26
N LEU A 40 3.64 -15.62 -5.20
CA LEU A 40 2.32 -15.28 -4.68
C LEU A 40 1.51 -14.39 -5.63
N GLU A 41 2.15 -13.42 -6.27
CA GLU A 41 1.50 -12.60 -7.31
C GLU A 41 1.14 -13.42 -8.56
N ASN A 42 1.83 -14.54 -8.77
CA ASN A 42 1.63 -15.46 -9.88
C ASN A 42 1.47 -14.77 -11.25
N LYS A 43 2.24 -13.68 -11.45
CA LYS A 43 2.19 -12.89 -12.69
C LYS A 43 2.61 -13.74 -13.88
N GLU A 44 1.94 -13.51 -15.00
CA GLU A 44 2.31 -14.08 -16.28
C GLU A 44 3.43 -13.27 -16.93
N VAL A 45 4.54 -13.93 -17.26
CA VAL A 45 5.66 -13.36 -17.99
C VAL A 45 5.93 -14.19 -19.23
N LYS A 46 5.81 -13.59 -20.39
CA LYS A 46 5.99 -14.28 -21.69
C LYS A 46 5.11 -15.52 -21.86
N GLY A 47 3.86 -15.44 -21.43
CA GLY A 47 2.89 -16.53 -21.54
C GLY A 47 3.05 -17.65 -20.48
N VAL A 48 3.94 -17.47 -19.51
CA VAL A 48 4.16 -18.46 -18.44
C VAL A 48 3.89 -17.82 -17.07
N ARG A 49 3.04 -18.44 -16.28
CA ARG A 49 2.79 -18.02 -14.90
C ARG A 49 3.97 -18.35 -13.99
N SER A 50 4.20 -17.50 -12.99
CA SER A 50 5.31 -17.71 -12.06
C SER A 50 5.29 -19.08 -11.40
N VAL A 51 4.12 -19.60 -10.99
CA VAL A 51 3.96 -20.92 -10.38
C VAL A 51 4.47 -22.04 -11.28
N GLU A 52 4.25 -21.97 -12.59
CA GLU A 52 4.70 -22.99 -13.54
C GLU A 52 6.24 -23.05 -13.62
N SER A 53 6.91 -21.90 -13.47
CA SER A 53 8.37 -21.84 -13.43
C SER A 53 8.96 -22.56 -12.20
N PHE A 54 8.17 -22.72 -11.15
CA PHE A 54 8.56 -23.43 -9.93
C PHE A 54 8.23 -24.92 -9.98
N ARG A 55 7.29 -25.36 -10.82
CA ARG A 55 6.81 -26.76 -10.90
C ARG A 55 7.94 -27.77 -10.95
N LYS A 56 8.93 -27.54 -11.82
CA LYS A 56 10.09 -28.45 -11.97
C LYS A 56 10.94 -28.61 -10.70
N LYS A 57 10.91 -27.64 -9.81
CA LYS A 57 11.68 -27.69 -8.55
C LYS A 57 11.00 -28.53 -7.47
N PHE A 58 9.74 -28.92 -7.69
CA PHE A 58 8.92 -29.69 -6.77
C PHE A 58 8.43 -31.00 -7.39
N GLU A 59 9.11 -31.51 -8.43
CA GLU A 59 8.77 -32.82 -9.04
C GLU A 59 8.84 -33.95 -8.02
N ASP A 60 9.80 -33.88 -7.08
CA ASP A 60 9.98 -34.85 -6.01
C ASP A 60 9.08 -34.59 -4.78
N ASP A 61 8.37 -33.45 -4.75
CA ASP A 61 7.46 -33.07 -3.65
C ASP A 61 6.15 -32.46 -4.17
N PRO A 62 5.29 -33.27 -4.81
CA PRO A 62 4.04 -32.82 -5.36
C PRO A 62 3.06 -32.31 -4.28
N ALA A 63 3.17 -32.77 -3.04
CA ALA A 63 2.32 -32.30 -1.95
C ALA A 63 2.57 -30.84 -1.62
N THR A 64 3.84 -30.44 -1.48
CA THR A 64 4.20 -29.01 -1.30
C THR A 64 3.81 -28.19 -2.52
N PHE A 65 3.96 -28.72 -3.75
CA PHE A 65 3.54 -27.99 -4.94
C PHE A 65 2.03 -27.73 -4.96
N MET A 66 1.19 -28.65 -4.51
CA MET A 66 -0.27 -28.44 -4.40
C MET A 66 -0.63 -27.31 -3.45
N LEU A 67 0.08 -27.17 -2.32
CA LEU A 67 -0.10 -26.03 -1.38
C LEU A 67 0.29 -24.70 -2.02
N ILE A 68 1.39 -24.68 -2.78
CA ILE A 68 1.84 -23.51 -3.54
C ILE A 68 0.79 -23.14 -4.59
N ASP A 69 0.34 -24.10 -5.40
CA ASP A 69 -0.66 -23.86 -6.44
C ASP A 69 -1.97 -23.31 -5.86
N ARG A 70 -2.43 -23.87 -4.73
CA ARG A 70 -3.60 -23.35 -4.00
C ARG A 70 -3.38 -21.91 -3.55
N ALA A 71 -2.25 -21.60 -2.93
CA ALA A 71 -1.90 -20.27 -2.42
C ALA A 71 -1.80 -19.21 -3.53
N THR A 72 -1.48 -19.62 -4.78
CA THR A 72 -1.34 -18.73 -5.93
C THR A 72 -2.63 -18.53 -6.73
N LYS A 73 -3.75 -19.14 -6.34
CA LYS A 73 -5.07 -18.93 -6.97
C LYS A 73 -5.76 -17.66 -6.52
N GLY A 74 -5.38 -17.13 -5.35
CA GLY A 74 -5.88 -15.84 -4.86
C GLY A 74 -5.29 -14.66 -5.62
N GLN A 75 -5.99 -13.53 -5.60
CA GLN A 75 -5.45 -12.26 -6.09
C GLN A 75 -4.57 -11.67 -4.98
N THR A 76 -3.26 -11.70 -5.19
CA THR A 76 -2.26 -11.17 -4.26
C THR A 76 -1.48 -10.06 -4.92
N GLU A 77 -1.36 -8.94 -4.23
CA GLU A 77 -0.41 -7.88 -4.54
C GLU A 77 0.66 -7.83 -3.46
N THR A 78 1.92 -7.63 -3.84
CA THR A 78 3.04 -7.60 -2.89
C THR A 78 3.68 -6.23 -2.83
N ILE A 79 3.96 -5.77 -1.61
CA ILE A 79 4.66 -4.52 -1.36
C ILE A 79 5.98 -4.86 -0.67
N LEU A 80 7.09 -4.73 -1.41
CA LEU A 80 8.44 -4.96 -0.87
C LEU A 80 9.13 -3.63 -0.58
N PHE A 81 9.60 -3.45 0.63
CA PHE A 81 10.35 -2.24 1.02
C PHE A 81 11.42 -2.57 2.06
N ASN A 82 12.40 -1.66 2.20
CA ASN A 82 13.44 -1.74 3.21
C ASN A 82 13.25 -0.61 4.22
N ILE A 83 13.03 -0.98 5.48
CA ILE A 83 12.81 -0.02 6.57
C ILE A 83 14.01 0.91 6.77
N ASP A 84 15.24 0.43 6.60
CA ASP A 84 16.46 1.23 6.81
C ASP A 84 16.63 2.34 5.76
N ILE A 85 16.15 2.12 4.53
CA ILE A 85 16.29 3.08 3.43
C ILE A 85 15.20 4.17 3.51
N GLU A 86 14.03 3.84 4.03
CA GLU A 86 12.89 4.77 4.12
C GLU A 86 13.03 5.83 5.23
N GLY A 87 14.17 5.85 5.91
CA GLY A 87 14.66 6.99 6.66
C GLY A 87 13.94 7.29 7.95
N PHE A 88 14.17 6.50 8.99
CA PHE A 88 13.75 6.86 10.34
C PHE A 88 14.94 7.21 11.22
N SER A 89 15.16 8.51 11.39
CA SER A 89 16.08 9.05 12.41
C SER A 89 15.51 9.00 13.83
N ASN A 90 14.22 8.68 14.00
CA ASN A 90 13.56 8.64 15.30
C ASN A 90 13.24 7.19 15.70
N LYS A 91 13.71 6.81 16.89
CA LYS A 91 13.41 5.53 17.57
C LYS A 91 11.95 5.49 18.10
N ASP A 92 11.00 5.99 17.33
CA ASP A 92 9.59 5.98 17.67
C ASP A 92 9.00 4.59 17.39
N LYS A 93 8.22 4.06 18.33
CA LYS A 93 7.53 2.77 18.20
C LYS A 93 6.58 2.73 16.98
N THR A 94 6.10 3.89 16.53
CA THR A 94 5.20 4.02 15.37
C THR A 94 5.96 4.11 14.03
N ALA A 95 7.29 4.17 14.04
CA ALA A 95 8.09 4.34 12.83
C ALA A 95 7.81 3.26 11.78
N VAL A 96 7.74 1.99 12.19
CA VAL A 96 7.45 0.87 11.29
C VAL A 96 6.05 1.00 10.67
N LEU A 97 5.05 1.40 11.48
CA LEU A 97 3.67 1.59 10.99
C LEU A 97 3.59 2.74 9.99
N ARG A 98 4.35 3.82 10.20
CA ARG A 98 4.40 4.96 9.27
C ARG A 98 5.01 4.56 7.93
N VAL A 99 6.11 3.78 7.93
CA VAL A 99 6.68 3.25 6.69
C VAL A 99 5.69 2.37 5.97
N PHE A 100 5.08 1.44 6.70
CA PHE A 100 4.07 0.57 6.13
C PHE A 100 2.93 1.38 5.50
N ALA A 101 2.36 2.34 6.23
CA ALA A 101 1.30 3.21 5.73
C ALA A 101 1.74 3.99 4.49
N LYS A 102 2.94 4.60 4.51
CA LYS A 102 3.52 5.30 3.36
C LYS A 102 3.58 4.40 2.14
N MET A 103 4.18 3.22 2.27
CA MET A 103 4.36 2.29 1.15
C MET A 103 3.02 1.75 0.65
N PHE A 104 2.09 1.47 1.56
CA PHE A 104 0.75 1.03 1.22
C PHE A 104 -0.03 2.08 0.43
N TYR A 105 -0.05 3.34 0.88
CA TYR A 105 -0.73 4.41 0.16
C TYR A 105 -0.08 4.74 -1.18
N ASN A 106 1.27 4.72 -1.26
CA ASN A 106 1.97 4.88 -2.54
C ASN A 106 1.63 3.74 -3.52
N HIS A 107 1.51 2.51 -3.03
CA HIS A 107 1.10 1.36 -3.85
C HIS A 107 -0.32 1.53 -4.41
N LEU A 108 -1.23 2.10 -3.62
CA LEU A 108 -2.59 2.43 -4.05
C LEU A 108 -2.67 3.67 -4.97
N GLY A 109 -1.56 4.36 -5.24
CA GLY A 109 -1.51 5.55 -6.08
C GLY A 109 -1.72 6.88 -5.34
N PHE A 110 -1.88 6.85 -4.02
CA PHE A 110 -2.05 8.04 -3.18
C PHE A 110 -0.70 8.60 -2.69
N TYR A 111 -0.70 9.83 -2.17
CA TYR A 111 0.52 10.51 -1.73
C TYR A 111 1.00 10.06 -0.35
N GLY A 112 1.63 8.90 -0.26
CA GLY A 112 2.10 8.31 0.99
C GLY A 112 3.17 9.11 1.75
N GLU A 113 3.82 10.11 1.13
CA GLU A 113 4.77 11.00 1.81
C GLU A 113 4.09 11.89 2.88
N ASN A 114 2.79 12.07 2.77
CA ASN A 114 1.97 12.75 3.76
C ASN A 114 0.69 11.92 3.97
N LEU A 115 0.63 11.22 5.09
CA LEU A 115 -0.46 10.31 5.40
C LEU A 115 -1.84 11.00 5.39
N LYS A 116 -1.90 12.24 5.84
CA LYS A 116 -3.13 13.04 5.83
C LYS A 116 -3.62 13.31 4.41
N VAL A 117 -2.69 13.68 3.52
CA VAL A 117 -3.02 13.87 2.09
C VAL A 117 -3.46 12.56 1.47
N ALA A 118 -2.76 11.46 1.74
CA ALA A 118 -3.12 10.14 1.23
C ALA A 118 -4.51 9.68 1.69
N MET A 119 -4.86 9.92 2.96
CA MET A 119 -6.19 9.61 3.49
C MET A 119 -7.28 10.47 2.85
N MET A 120 -7.01 11.76 2.62
CA MET A 120 -7.92 12.67 1.93
C MET A 120 -8.11 12.24 0.47
N GLU A 121 -7.03 11.95 -0.26
CA GLU A 121 -7.09 11.44 -1.64
C GLU A 121 -7.92 10.16 -1.73
N ARG A 122 -7.69 9.23 -0.81
CA ARG A 122 -8.48 8.00 -0.72
C ARG A 122 -9.95 8.26 -0.47
N TYR A 123 -10.28 9.20 0.41
CA TYR A 123 -11.67 9.58 0.67
C TYR A 123 -12.33 10.16 -0.58
N ILE A 124 -11.66 11.07 -1.29
CA ILE A 124 -12.13 11.65 -2.55
C ILE A 124 -12.35 10.55 -3.60
N ASP A 125 -11.44 9.60 -3.68
CA ASP A 125 -11.50 8.46 -4.60
C ASP A 125 -12.70 7.55 -4.30
N GLN A 126 -12.95 7.24 -3.04
CA GLN A 126 -14.11 6.47 -2.60
C GLN A 126 -15.45 7.15 -2.93
N GLN A 127 -15.47 8.48 -3.05
CA GLN A 127 -16.62 9.24 -3.52
C GLN A 127 -16.71 9.30 -5.06
N GLY A 128 -15.74 8.73 -5.78
CA GLY A 128 -15.67 8.80 -7.25
C GLY A 128 -15.42 10.22 -7.79
N LYS A 129 -14.78 11.08 -6.98
CA LYS A 129 -14.61 12.52 -7.26
C LYS A 129 -13.18 12.94 -7.58
N THR A 130 -12.25 11.99 -7.78
CA THR A 130 -10.83 12.27 -8.00
C THR A 130 -10.59 13.15 -9.22
N GLU A 131 -11.21 12.84 -10.36
CA GLU A 131 -11.02 13.62 -11.59
C GLU A 131 -11.59 15.03 -11.45
N GLU A 132 -12.80 15.16 -10.87
CA GLU A 132 -13.43 16.44 -10.64
C GLU A 132 -12.60 17.31 -9.69
N PHE A 133 -12.10 16.73 -8.59
CA PHE A 133 -11.24 17.42 -7.65
C PHE A 133 -9.96 17.95 -8.31
N CYS A 134 -9.27 17.12 -9.08
CA CYS A 134 -8.05 17.51 -9.78
C CYS A 134 -8.31 18.63 -10.77
N ARG A 135 -9.41 18.56 -11.54
CA ARG A 135 -9.82 19.60 -12.50
C ARG A 135 -10.10 20.94 -11.80
N VAL A 136 -10.88 20.93 -10.72
CA VAL A 136 -11.21 22.16 -9.98
C VAL A 136 -9.98 22.80 -9.34
N VAL A 137 -9.04 21.98 -8.83
CA VAL A 137 -7.74 22.46 -8.35
C VAL A 137 -6.97 23.17 -9.45
N GLU A 138 -6.87 22.57 -10.62
CA GLU A 138 -6.13 23.12 -11.75
C GLU A 138 -6.78 24.41 -12.27
N GLU A 139 -8.09 24.47 -12.37
CA GLU A 139 -8.84 25.67 -12.75
C GLU A 139 -8.63 26.83 -11.78
N LYS A 140 -8.65 26.57 -10.48
CA LYS A 140 -8.50 27.61 -9.44
C LYS A 140 -7.07 28.08 -9.20
N LYS A 141 -6.11 27.18 -9.35
CA LYS A 141 -4.72 27.42 -8.96
C LYS A 141 -3.78 27.56 -10.15
N GLY A 142 -4.15 27.04 -11.33
CA GLY A 142 -3.26 26.99 -12.50
C GLY A 142 -2.11 26.01 -12.34
N THR A 143 -2.22 25.04 -11.42
CA THR A 143 -1.20 23.99 -11.19
C THR A 143 -1.91 22.67 -10.88
N SER A 144 -1.27 21.55 -11.23
CA SER A 144 -1.85 20.23 -11.00
C SER A 144 -1.92 19.90 -9.51
N TRP A 145 -2.87 19.02 -9.15
CA TRP A 145 -2.94 18.48 -7.79
C TRP A 145 -1.63 17.78 -7.40
N LEU A 146 -1.00 17.03 -8.32
CA LEU A 146 0.26 16.32 -8.08
C LEU A 146 1.41 17.23 -7.64
N GLU A 147 1.41 18.48 -8.10
CA GLU A 147 2.38 19.48 -7.65
C GLU A 147 1.93 20.13 -6.34
N MET A 148 0.64 20.51 -6.25
CA MET A 148 0.11 21.23 -5.10
C MET A 148 0.13 20.41 -3.81
N ARG A 149 -0.09 19.08 -3.88
CA ARG A 149 -0.09 18.19 -2.71
C ARG A 149 1.23 18.17 -1.94
N ARG A 150 2.37 18.44 -2.62
CA ARG A 150 3.70 18.53 -1.98
C ARG A 150 3.80 19.69 -1.01
N ALA A 151 3.05 20.75 -1.25
CA ALA A 151 2.97 21.94 -0.40
C ALA A 151 1.59 22.07 0.28
N PHE A 152 0.96 20.94 0.59
CA PHE A 152 -0.40 20.85 1.14
C PHE A 152 -0.64 21.84 2.28
N ALA A 153 0.24 21.89 3.28
CA ALA A 153 0.11 22.72 4.47
C ALA A 153 -0.03 24.23 4.17
N PHE A 154 0.48 24.70 3.03
CA PHE A 154 0.45 26.12 2.63
C PHE A 154 -0.73 26.46 1.71
N ASN A 155 -1.50 25.46 1.29
CA ASN A 155 -2.55 25.62 0.28
C ASN A 155 -3.97 25.53 0.83
N GLY A 156 -4.19 25.61 2.14
CA GLY A 156 -5.50 25.46 2.78
C GLY A 156 -6.59 26.37 2.20
N LYS A 157 -6.23 27.62 1.88
CA LYS A 157 -7.15 28.59 1.28
C LYS A 157 -7.71 28.18 -0.10
N PHE A 158 -7.07 27.21 -0.78
CA PHE A 158 -7.53 26.64 -2.05
C PHE A 158 -8.16 25.28 -1.86
N ILE A 159 -7.57 24.45 -1.00
CA ILE A 159 -8.00 23.07 -0.77
C ILE A 159 -9.35 23.04 -0.06
N ILE A 160 -9.53 23.82 1.01
CA ILE A 160 -10.79 23.82 1.78
C ILE A 160 -11.99 24.18 0.91
N PRO A 161 -12.01 25.31 0.15
CA PRO A 161 -13.13 25.60 -0.75
C PRO A 161 -13.32 24.57 -1.86
N THR A 162 -12.25 23.92 -2.32
CA THR A 162 -12.37 22.88 -3.34
C THR A 162 -13.01 21.60 -2.77
N LEU A 163 -12.67 21.21 -1.54
CA LEU A 163 -13.32 20.08 -0.86
C LEU A 163 -14.82 20.36 -0.65
N MET A 164 -15.16 21.59 -0.20
CA MET A 164 -16.56 21.99 -0.03
C MET A 164 -17.35 21.88 -1.34
N GLU A 165 -16.78 22.37 -2.44
CA GLU A 165 -17.43 22.40 -3.75
C GLU A 165 -17.59 20.99 -4.34
N VAL A 166 -16.52 20.20 -4.32
CA VAL A 166 -16.48 18.89 -5.00
C VAL A 166 -17.21 17.81 -4.22
N LEU A 167 -17.14 17.86 -2.89
CA LEU A 167 -17.71 16.84 -2.00
C LEU A 167 -19.01 17.29 -1.33
N ASP A 168 -19.49 18.49 -1.63
CA ASP A 168 -20.71 19.06 -1.01
C ASP A 168 -20.69 18.99 0.53
N MET A 169 -19.52 19.28 1.13
CA MET A 169 -19.32 19.21 2.57
C MET A 169 -19.30 20.59 3.23
N SER A 170 -19.56 20.61 4.54
CA SER A 170 -19.49 21.85 5.31
C SER A 170 -18.05 22.39 5.38
N GLU A 171 -17.90 23.68 5.68
CA GLU A 171 -16.58 24.28 5.90
C GLU A 171 -15.84 23.65 7.09
N ASP A 172 -16.57 23.28 8.14
CA ASP A 172 -16.00 22.65 9.31
C ASP A 172 -15.44 21.24 8.98
N ASP A 173 -16.16 20.45 8.18
CA ASP A 173 -15.68 19.16 7.71
C ASP A 173 -14.46 19.30 6.80
N ALA A 174 -14.49 20.25 5.86
CA ALA A 174 -13.38 20.52 4.97
C ALA A 174 -12.14 21.02 5.74
N ARG A 175 -12.33 21.85 6.77
CA ARG A 175 -11.26 22.27 7.70
C ARG A 175 -10.74 21.10 8.54
N GLY A 176 -11.61 20.16 8.93
CA GLY A 176 -11.21 18.92 9.60
C GLY A 176 -10.18 18.17 8.78
N TRP A 177 -10.43 17.91 7.52
CA TRP A 177 -9.46 17.30 6.61
C TRP A 177 -8.13 18.05 6.53
N PHE A 178 -8.14 19.36 6.68
CA PHE A 178 -6.93 20.18 6.61
C PHE A 178 -6.21 20.28 7.95
N ASN A 179 -6.92 20.48 9.06
CA ASN A 179 -6.35 20.83 10.37
C ASN A 179 -6.23 19.65 11.33
N ASP A 180 -6.90 18.52 11.04
CA ASP A 180 -7.08 17.45 12.03
C ASP A 180 -5.76 16.81 12.45
N LYS A 181 -5.65 16.61 13.78
CA LYS A 181 -4.52 15.93 14.44
C LYS A 181 -4.60 14.41 14.29
N THR A 182 -5.73 13.86 13.85
CA THR A 182 -6.03 12.42 13.82
C THR A 182 -5.11 11.62 12.90
N ALA A 183 -4.52 12.21 11.89
CA ALA A 183 -3.51 11.52 11.06
C ALA A 183 -2.16 11.29 11.80
N THR A 184 -2.00 11.84 13.00
CA THR A 184 -0.82 11.60 13.87
C THR A 184 -1.08 10.59 14.98
N GLU A 185 -2.32 10.22 15.21
CA GLU A 185 -2.73 9.25 16.23
C GLU A 185 -2.98 7.86 15.62
N ILE A 186 -1.94 7.29 14.98
CA ILE A 186 -1.77 5.84 15.00
C ILE A 186 -0.96 5.58 16.28
N SER A 187 -1.64 5.68 17.40
CA SER A 187 -1.12 5.28 18.71
C SER A 187 -1.63 3.89 19.05
#